data_7069abab7fd13f2e7984a7ed2f62b1eb
#
_entry.id   7069abab7fd13f2e7984a7ed2f62b1eb
#
_cell.length_a   1.000
_cell.length_b   1.000
_cell.length_c   1.000
_cell.angle_alpha   90.00
_cell.angle_beta   90.00
_cell.angle_gamma   90.00
#
_symmetry.space_group_name_H-M   'P 1'
#
loop_
_entity.id
_entity.type
_entity.pdbx_description
1 polymer ?
#
loop_
_entity_poly.entity_id
_entity_poly.type
_entity_poly.pdbx_seq_one_letter_code
_entity_poly.pdbx_strand_id
1 'polypeptide(L)' 'MAPHTINLDALPIGTAIEIMHIDDTGSYVAHLIKGFDKRWRRITDGAVISADLIHSWSTRISLIK' A
#
# COMPACT_ATOMS: atom_id res chain seq x y z
N MET A 1 16.77 -4.27 9.74
CA MET A 1 15.34 -4.35 10.02
C MET A 1 14.53 -4.06 8.76
N ALA A 2 13.55 -4.87 8.47
CA ALA A 2 12.71 -4.61 7.31
C ALA A 2 11.95 -3.29 7.49
N PRO A 3 11.87 -2.44 6.45
CA PRO A 3 11.15 -1.17 6.55
C PRO A 3 9.64 -1.36 6.66
N HIS A 4 9.13 -2.54 6.31
CA HIS A 4 7.71 -2.83 6.31
C HIS A 4 7.41 -3.95 7.30
N THR A 5 6.71 -3.63 8.37
CA THR A 5 6.32 -4.59 9.40
C THR A 5 4.87 -5.04 9.24
N ILE A 6 4.11 -4.41 8.34
CA ILE A 6 2.70 -4.72 8.14
C ILE A 6 2.57 -5.93 7.23
N ASN A 7 1.83 -6.94 7.69
CA ASN A 7 1.47 -8.08 6.87
C ASN A 7 0.20 -7.74 6.10
N LEU A 8 0.34 -7.40 4.83
CA LEU A 8 -0.77 -6.96 3.99
C LEU A 8 -1.83 -8.06 3.83
N ASP A 9 -1.41 -9.32 3.78
CA ASP A 9 -2.34 -10.43 3.60
C ASP A 9 -3.24 -10.63 4.81
N ALA A 10 -2.77 -10.25 5.99
CA ALA A 10 -3.53 -10.39 7.23
C ALA A 10 -4.55 -9.28 7.46
N LEU A 11 -4.47 -8.20 6.69
CA LEU A 11 -5.39 -7.08 6.86
C LEU A 11 -6.77 -7.43 6.29
N PRO A 12 -7.85 -7.05 7.00
CA PRO A 12 -9.20 -7.37 6.53
C PRO A 12 -9.59 -6.58 5.28
N ILE A 13 -10.56 -7.12 4.56
CA ILE A 13 -11.21 -6.43 3.44
C ILE A 13 -11.75 -5.08 3.93
N GLY A 14 -11.59 -4.04 3.13
CA GLY A 14 -11.98 -2.68 3.49
C GLY A 14 -10.90 -1.87 4.19
N THR A 15 -9.78 -2.50 4.55
CA THR A 15 -8.65 -1.77 5.14
C THR A 15 -8.05 -0.82 4.12
N ALA A 16 -7.83 0.43 4.54
CA ALA A 16 -7.14 1.43 3.73
C ALA A 16 -5.72 1.65 4.27
N ILE A 17 -4.78 1.79 3.36
CA ILE A 17 -3.38 2.07 3.70
C ILE A 17 -2.87 3.25 2.91
N GLU A 18 -1.87 3.91 3.47
CA GLU A 18 -1.08 4.92 2.77
C GLU A 18 0.31 4.33 2.51
N ILE A 19 0.74 4.37 1.26
CA ILE A 19 2.11 3.98 0.91
C ILE A 19 2.88 5.21 0.46
N MET A 20 4.15 5.27 0.85
CA MET A 20 5.02 6.38 0.53
C MET A 20 6.31 5.87 -0.08
N HIS A 21 6.72 6.48 -1.18
CA HIS A 21 8.00 6.23 -1.82
C HIS A 21 8.83 7.50 -1.79
N ILE A 22 10.03 7.41 -1.23
CA ILE A 22 10.97 8.53 -1.15
C ILE A 22 12.22 8.15 -1.92
N ASP A 23 12.60 9.03 -2.86
CA ASP A 23 13.83 8.87 -3.63
C ASP A 23 14.49 10.23 -3.87
N ASP A 24 15.51 10.26 -4.74
CA ASP A 24 16.28 11.48 -5.03
C ASP A 24 15.44 12.55 -5.70
N THR A 25 14.32 12.19 -6.32
CA THR A 25 13.46 13.14 -7.05
C THR A 25 12.32 13.68 -6.18
N GLY A 26 12.12 13.14 -4.98
CA GLY A 26 11.09 13.61 -4.06
C GLY A 26 10.37 12.49 -3.34
N SER A 27 9.18 12.79 -2.86
CA SER A 27 8.33 11.82 -2.20
C SER A 27 6.99 11.68 -2.92
N TYR A 28 6.48 10.46 -2.97
CA TYR A 28 5.25 10.11 -3.66
C TYR A 28 4.37 9.33 -2.71
N VAL A 29 3.08 9.65 -2.67
CA VAL A 29 2.12 9.03 -1.77
C VAL A 29 0.97 8.46 -2.58
N ALA A 30 0.53 7.26 -2.22
CA ALA A 30 -0.67 6.66 -2.79
C ALA A 30 -1.51 6.06 -1.68
N HIS A 31 -2.82 6.09 -1.85
CA HIS A 31 -3.78 5.48 -0.94
C HIS A 31 -4.42 4.29 -1.60
N LEU A 32 -4.42 3.16 -0.90
CA LEU A 32 -4.93 1.90 -1.40
C LEU A 32 -5.99 1.35 -0.44
N ILE A 33 -6.92 0.59 -1.00
CA ILE A 33 -7.94 -0.10 -0.22
C ILE A 33 -7.98 -1.57 -0.63
N LYS A 34 -8.19 -2.45 0.35
CA LYS A 34 -8.31 -3.88 0.09
C LYS A 34 -9.75 -4.23 -0.30
N GLY A 35 -9.93 -4.72 -1.52
CA GLY A 35 -11.23 -5.07 -2.06
C GLY A 35 -11.70 -6.46 -1.65
N PHE A 36 -12.94 -6.82 -2.05
CA PHE A 36 -13.56 -8.11 -1.72
C PHE A 36 -12.78 -9.30 -2.29
N ASP A 37 -12.03 -9.11 -3.38
CA ASP A 37 -11.19 -10.11 -3.99
C ASP A 37 -9.82 -10.25 -3.30
N LYS A 38 -9.64 -9.53 -2.18
CA LYS A 38 -8.40 -9.49 -1.39
C LYS A 38 -7.25 -8.84 -2.14
N ARG A 39 -7.55 -8.07 -3.19
CA ARG A 39 -6.56 -7.32 -3.95
C ARG A 39 -6.57 -5.87 -3.49
N TRP A 40 -5.38 -5.27 -3.55
CA TRP A 40 -5.23 -3.85 -3.25
C TRP A 40 -5.52 -3.02 -4.49
N ARG A 41 -6.34 -1.98 -4.33
CA ARG A 41 -6.64 -1.05 -5.40
C ARG A 41 -6.32 0.36 -4.99
N ARG A 42 -5.70 1.09 -5.91
CA ARG A 42 -5.44 2.51 -5.69
C ARG A 42 -6.76 3.26 -5.74
N ILE A 43 -6.99 4.12 -4.72
CA ILE A 43 -8.28 4.78 -4.55
C ILE A 43 -8.58 5.75 -5.68
N THR A 44 -7.54 6.40 -6.22
CA THR A 44 -7.71 7.45 -7.24
C THR A 44 -8.25 6.93 -8.56
N ASP A 45 -7.88 5.72 -8.99
CA ASP A 45 -8.23 5.20 -10.32
C ASP A 45 -8.66 3.74 -10.33
N GLY A 46 -8.66 3.08 -9.17
CA GLY A 46 -9.05 1.67 -9.08
C GLY A 46 -8.02 0.68 -9.61
N ALA A 47 -6.80 1.12 -9.92
CA ALA A 47 -5.77 0.23 -10.43
C ALA A 47 -5.39 -0.83 -9.40
N VAL A 48 -5.29 -2.08 -9.83
CA VAL A 48 -4.88 -3.19 -8.97
C VAL A 48 -3.37 -3.15 -8.80
N ILE A 49 -2.92 -3.14 -7.53
CA ILE A 49 -1.51 -3.12 -7.18
C ILE A 49 -1.23 -4.37 -6.37
N SER A 50 -0.28 -5.19 -6.80
CA SER A 50 0.07 -6.42 -6.08
C SER A 50 0.76 -6.11 -4.76
N ALA A 51 0.64 -7.02 -3.78
CA ALA A 51 1.33 -6.87 -2.51
C ALA A 51 2.85 -6.82 -2.70
N ASP A 52 3.38 -7.59 -3.62
CA ASP A 52 4.82 -7.58 -3.93
C ASP A 52 5.27 -6.21 -4.43
N LEU A 53 4.48 -5.59 -5.30
CA LEU A 53 4.79 -4.25 -5.79
C LEU A 53 4.69 -3.21 -4.68
N ILE A 54 3.69 -3.31 -3.82
CA ILE A 54 3.56 -2.43 -2.67
C ILE A 54 4.81 -2.51 -1.80
N HIS A 55 5.27 -3.70 -1.45
CA HIS A 55 6.46 -3.88 -0.62
C HIS A 55 7.73 -3.37 -1.29
N SER A 56 7.89 -3.62 -2.59
CA SER A 56 9.11 -3.23 -3.30
C SER A 56 9.19 -1.72 -3.55
N TRP A 57 8.05 -1.10 -3.81
CA TRP A 57 8.00 0.33 -4.12
C TRP A 57 8.03 1.20 -2.87
N SER A 58 7.36 0.76 -1.80
CA SER A 58 7.08 1.62 -0.65
C SER A 58 8.28 1.75 0.27
N THR A 59 8.65 2.98 0.58
CA THR A 59 9.59 3.28 1.66
C THR A 59 8.90 3.10 3.01
N ARG A 60 7.60 3.45 3.09
CA ARG A 60 6.82 3.32 4.31
C ARG A 60 5.37 2.97 3.97
N ILE A 61 4.77 2.11 4.79
CA ILE A 61 3.37 1.73 4.72
C ILE A 61 2.72 2.06 6.06
N SER A 62 1.59 2.76 6.02
CA SER A 62 0.85 3.14 7.22
C SER A 62 -0.62 2.82 7.06
N LEU A 63 -1.27 2.43 8.16
CA LEU A 63 -2.72 2.25 8.16
C LEU A 63 -3.40 3.61 8.21
N ILE A 64 -4.46 3.75 7.41
CA ILE A 64 -5.33 4.94 7.47
C ILE A 64 -6.46 4.63 8.45
N LYS A 65 -6.62 5.49 9.41
CA LYS A 65 -7.67 5.34 10.43
C LYS A 65 -8.85 6.25 10.14
#